data_a8012f3f8b99691a2b1b7f442b5196d6
#
_entry.id   a8012f3f8b99691a2b1b7f442b5196d6
#
_cell.length_a   1.000
_cell.length_b   1.000
_cell.length_c   1.000
_cell.angle_alpha   90.00
_cell.angle_beta   90.00
_cell.angle_gamma   90.00
#
_symmetry.space_group_name_H-M   'P 1'
#
loop_
_entity.id
_entity.type
_entity.pdbx_description
1 polymer ?
#
loop_
_entity_poly.entity_id
_entity_poly.type
_entity_poly.pdbx_seq_one_letter_code
_entity_poly.pdbx_strand_id
1 'polypeptide(L)'
;MPFKNSFNLKYITARGRWYDYSWKGDTKKSGGLATNIGIHFFDMLLWIFGNVKENNVTYRDDKTISGFLKLEKANVNWFLSCDYDKLPQSIKDKNQRAYRIMTLDNQEIDFSDGFTDLHTISYQEILKGNGFSIDETIPSIALVHEITNKNI
;
A
#
# COMPACT_ATOMS: atom_id res chain seq x y z
N MET A 1 22.61 -11.68 13.41
CA MET A 1 22.81 -10.79 12.24
C MET A 1 21.48 -10.15 11.90
N PRO A 2 21.38 -8.85 11.74
CA PRO A 2 20.14 -8.27 11.29
C PRO A 2 19.90 -8.69 9.84
N PHE A 3 18.79 -9.35 9.59
CA PHE A 3 18.32 -9.66 8.24
C PHE A 3 18.11 -8.34 7.50
N LYS A 4 19.02 -7.98 6.61
CA LYS A 4 18.88 -6.83 5.70
C LYS A 4 18.08 -7.26 4.46
N ASN A 5 16.90 -7.79 4.65
CA ASN A 5 16.01 -8.02 3.52
C ASN A 5 15.53 -6.67 3.02
N SER A 6 15.93 -6.30 1.83
CA SER A 6 15.45 -5.09 1.14
C SER A 6 14.37 -5.48 0.15
N PHE A 7 13.17 -4.98 0.39
CA PHE A 7 12.02 -5.20 -0.48
C PHE A 7 11.74 -3.98 -1.33
N ASN A 8 11.25 -4.21 -2.54
CA ASN A 8 10.66 -3.16 -3.36
C ASN A 8 9.17 -3.47 -3.55
N LEU A 9 8.33 -2.58 -3.10
CA LEU A 9 6.87 -2.67 -3.25
C LEU A 9 6.41 -1.67 -4.31
N LYS A 10 5.71 -2.16 -5.33
CA LYS A 10 5.00 -1.32 -6.30
C LYS A 10 3.51 -1.62 -6.25
N TYR A 11 2.73 -0.62 -6.00
CA TYR A 11 1.29 -0.68 -6.08
C TYR A 11 0.77 0.40 -7.01
N ILE A 12 0.44 0.02 -8.23
CA ILE A 12 -0.16 0.90 -9.22
C ILE A 12 -1.56 0.40 -9.50
N THR A 13 -2.53 1.26 -9.32
CA THR A 13 -3.93 0.96 -9.63
C THR A 13 -4.54 2.13 -10.38
N ALA A 14 -4.52 2.04 -11.72
CA ALA A 14 -5.00 3.10 -12.59
C ALA A 14 -6.50 3.35 -12.37
N ARG A 15 -6.83 4.58 -12.03
CA ARG A 15 -8.20 5.02 -11.81
C ARG A 15 -8.71 5.77 -13.04
N GLY A 16 -10.00 5.66 -13.32
CA GLY A 16 -10.64 6.45 -14.36
C GLY A 16 -10.92 7.90 -13.90
N ARG A 17 -11.36 8.75 -14.81
CA ARG A 17 -11.70 10.16 -14.54
C ARG A 17 -12.64 10.36 -13.35
N TRP A 18 -13.54 9.39 -13.09
CA TRP A 18 -14.44 9.44 -11.93
C TRP A 18 -13.70 9.61 -10.60
N TYR A 19 -12.46 9.09 -10.51
CA TYR A 19 -11.65 9.21 -9.30
C TYR A 19 -11.31 10.67 -9.00
N ASP A 20 -10.94 11.43 -10.03
CA ASP A 20 -10.55 12.84 -9.91
C ASP A 20 -11.74 13.73 -9.49
N TYR A 21 -12.96 13.37 -9.86
CA TYR A 21 -14.18 14.09 -9.48
C TYR A 21 -14.82 13.61 -8.17
N SER A 22 -14.43 12.43 -7.69
CA SER A 22 -14.92 11.86 -6.44
C SER A 22 -14.20 12.45 -5.23
N TRP A 23 -14.79 12.26 -4.05
CA TRP A 23 -14.13 12.61 -2.79
C TRP A 23 -12.79 11.90 -2.59
N LYS A 24 -12.58 10.77 -3.27
CA LYS A 24 -11.32 9.98 -3.20
C LYS A 24 -10.15 10.70 -3.88
N GLY A 25 -10.38 11.51 -4.90
CA GLY A 25 -9.37 12.36 -5.53
C GLY A 25 -9.01 13.60 -4.71
N ASP A 26 -9.89 14.02 -3.80
CA ASP A 26 -9.62 15.13 -2.88
C ASP A 26 -8.80 14.65 -1.68
N THR A 27 -7.51 14.95 -1.67
CA THR A 27 -6.58 14.52 -0.61
C THR A 27 -6.99 14.98 0.78
N LYS A 28 -7.64 16.14 0.89
CA LYS A 28 -8.12 16.65 2.20
C LYS A 28 -9.27 15.81 2.77
N LYS A 29 -10.09 15.23 1.90
CA LYS A 29 -11.22 14.40 2.30
C LYS A 29 -10.85 12.93 2.45
N SER A 30 -9.96 12.44 1.60
CA SER A 30 -9.64 11.01 1.49
C SER A 30 -8.36 10.59 2.24
N GLY A 31 -7.51 11.54 2.61
CA GLY A 31 -6.17 11.26 3.11
C GLY A 31 -5.16 10.88 2.01
N GLY A 32 -5.54 11.00 0.74
CA GLY A 32 -4.67 10.76 -0.40
C GLY A 32 -4.35 9.29 -0.67
N LEU A 33 -3.33 9.05 -1.49
CA LEU A 33 -2.96 7.71 -1.95
C LEU A 33 -2.51 6.78 -0.82
N ALA A 34 -1.77 7.30 0.16
CA ALA A 34 -1.32 6.49 1.29
C ALA A 34 -2.50 5.87 2.05
N THR A 35 -3.58 6.62 2.25
CA THR A 35 -4.79 6.16 2.90
C THR A 35 -5.66 5.30 1.98
N ASN A 36 -5.88 5.75 0.73
CA ASN A 36 -6.84 5.10 -0.17
C ASN A 36 -6.37 3.75 -0.72
N ILE A 37 -5.08 3.59 -0.98
CA ILE A 37 -4.51 2.37 -1.55
C ILE A 37 -3.34 1.81 -0.76
N GLY A 38 -2.58 2.67 -0.08
CA GLY A 38 -1.38 2.26 0.65
C GLY A 38 -1.66 1.54 1.95
N ILE A 39 -2.75 1.89 2.64
CA ILE A 39 -3.08 1.35 3.98
C ILE A 39 -3.02 -0.18 4.05
N HIS A 40 -3.53 -0.87 3.04
CA HIS A 40 -3.57 -2.34 3.02
C HIS A 40 -2.16 -2.96 2.99
N PHE A 41 -1.23 -2.36 2.22
CA PHE A 41 0.14 -2.83 2.16
C PHE A 41 0.94 -2.43 3.39
N PHE A 42 0.75 -1.23 3.90
CA PHE A 42 1.41 -0.81 5.12
C PHE A 42 0.98 -1.66 6.31
N ASP A 43 -0.30 -1.99 6.41
CA ASP A 43 -0.82 -2.89 7.44
C ASP A 43 -0.17 -4.29 7.34
N MET A 44 -0.15 -4.86 6.13
CA MET A 44 0.52 -6.13 5.85
C MET A 44 2.02 -6.09 6.20
N LEU A 45 2.72 -5.03 5.82
CA LEU A 45 4.15 -4.88 6.09
C LEU A 45 4.42 -4.81 7.60
N LEU A 46 3.61 -4.07 8.36
CA LEU A 46 3.71 -3.98 9.81
C LEU A 46 3.45 -5.33 10.46
N TRP A 47 2.43 -6.05 10.00
CA TRP A 47 2.08 -7.36 10.51
C TRP A 47 3.20 -8.40 10.30
N ILE A 48 3.86 -8.38 9.12
CA ILE A 48 4.93 -9.33 8.78
C ILE A 48 6.27 -8.94 9.38
N PHE A 49 6.64 -7.65 9.29
CA PHE A 49 8.00 -7.18 9.56
C PHE A 49 8.16 -6.36 10.84
N GLY A 50 7.07 -6.16 11.57
CA GLY A 50 7.08 -5.41 12.84
C GLY A 50 7.00 -3.89 12.66
N ASN A 51 7.24 -3.18 13.75
CA ASN A 51 7.00 -1.75 13.85
C ASN A 51 7.95 -0.90 12.99
N VAL A 52 7.51 0.31 12.67
CA VAL A 52 8.30 1.32 11.96
C VAL A 52 9.44 1.82 12.86
N LYS A 53 10.66 1.82 12.32
CA LYS A 53 11.85 2.45 12.91
C LYS A 53 12.18 3.77 12.22
N GLU A 54 11.92 3.86 10.91
CA GLU A 54 12.16 5.05 10.11
C GLU A 54 11.17 5.10 8.95
N ASN A 55 10.64 6.29 8.67
CA ASN A 55 9.74 6.54 7.56
C ASN A 55 10.22 7.78 6.79
N ASN A 56 10.50 7.62 5.51
CA ASN A 56 10.90 8.69 4.61
C ASN A 56 10.02 8.71 3.37
N VAL A 57 9.38 9.84 3.10
CA VAL A 57 8.69 10.10 1.83
C VAL A 57 9.68 10.83 0.92
N THR A 58 9.96 10.25 -0.25
CA THR A 58 10.99 10.74 -1.17
C THR A 58 10.42 11.45 -2.39
N TYR A 59 9.16 11.19 -2.71
CA TYR A 59 8.48 11.81 -3.84
C TYR A 59 6.96 11.88 -3.61
N ARG A 60 6.35 12.96 -4.09
CA ARG A 60 4.90 13.15 -4.10
C ARG A 60 4.48 14.06 -5.24
N ASP A 61 3.45 13.62 -5.98
CA ASP A 61 2.64 14.45 -6.86
C ASP A 61 1.15 14.12 -6.69
N ASP A 62 0.29 14.63 -7.57
CA ASP A 62 -1.16 14.43 -7.49
C ASP A 62 -1.60 12.96 -7.61
N LYS A 63 -0.81 12.11 -8.26
CA LYS A 63 -1.16 10.72 -8.61
C LYS A 63 -0.17 9.69 -8.12
N THR A 64 0.93 10.12 -7.51
CA THR A 64 2.04 9.22 -7.13
C THR A 64 2.65 9.66 -5.81
N ILE A 65 2.99 8.69 -4.98
CA ILE A 65 3.77 8.91 -3.78
C ILE A 65 4.74 7.74 -3.59
N SER A 66 5.96 8.01 -3.19
CA SER A 66 6.95 6.98 -2.91
C SER A 66 7.82 7.32 -1.73
N GLY A 67 8.45 6.31 -1.18
CA GLY A 67 9.31 6.48 -0.03
C GLY A 67 10.02 5.21 0.39
N PHE A 68 10.56 5.29 1.58
CA PHE A 68 11.31 4.23 2.23
C PHE A 68 10.79 4.02 3.65
N LEU A 69 10.63 2.76 4.03
CA LEU A 69 10.33 2.33 5.39
C LEU A 69 11.44 1.42 5.90
N LYS A 70 11.94 1.72 7.09
CA LYS A 70 12.73 0.81 7.87
C LYS A 70 11.84 0.22 8.96
N LEU A 71 11.61 -1.07 8.89
CA LEU A 71 10.87 -1.85 9.87
C LEU A 71 11.83 -2.62 10.80
N GLU A 72 11.31 -3.29 11.79
CA GLU A 72 12.12 -4.09 12.70
C GLU A 72 12.93 -5.18 11.97
N LYS A 73 12.30 -5.84 10.98
CA LYS A 73 12.84 -7.02 10.29
C LYS A 73 13.12 -6.79 8.80
N ALA A 74 12.79 -5.61 8.24
CA ALA A 74 12.95 -5.34 6.81
C ALA A 74 13.16 -3.88 6.49
N ASN A 75 13.77 -3.62 5.33
CA ASN A 75 13.80 -2.32 4.67
C ASN A 75 12.91 -2.41 3.42
N VAL A 76 12.04 -1.43 3.21
CA VAL A 76 11.07 -1.44 2.11
C VAL A 76 11.13 -0.13 1.34
N ASN A 77 11.50 -0.18 0.08
CA ASN A 77 11.24 0.89 -0.87
C ASN A 77 9.82 0.71 -1.40
N TRP A 78 8.99 1.72 -1.29
CA TRP A 78 7.60 1.61 -1.70
C TRP A 78 7.23 2.70 -2.70
N PHE A 79 6.35 2.33 -3.63
CA PHE A 79 5.85 3.19 -4.69
C PHE A 79 4.35 2.95 -4.88
N LEU A 80 3.55 3.99 -4.71
CA LEU A 80 2.09 3.96 -4.89
C LEU A 80 1.71 4.92 -6.00
N SER A 81 0.85 4.50 -6.93
CA SER A 81 0.34 5.38 -7.98
C SER A 81 -1.08 5.00 -8.43
N CYS A 82 -1.87 6.00 -8.77
CA CYS A 82 -3.12 5.84 -9.51
C CYS A 82 -3.02 6.25 -10.98
N ASP A 83 -1.81 6.59 -11.45
CA ASP A 83 -1.54 7.02 -12.80
C ASP A 83 -1.42 5.83 -13.76
N TYR A 84 -2.24 5.84 -14.81
CA TYR A 84 -2.20 4.83 -15.88
C TYR A 84 -0.85 4.79 -16.60
N ASP A 85 -0.20 5.93 -16.77
CA ASP A 85 1.07 6.02 -17.51
C ASP A 85 2.23 5.35 -16.79
N LYS A 86 2.12 5.17 -15.48
CA LYS A 86 3.09 4.44 -14.65
C LYS A 86 2.97 2.92 -14.73
N LEU A 87 1.90 2.38 -15.32
CA LEU A 87 1.76 0.94 -15.53
C LEU A 87 2.82 0.43 -16.52
N PRO A 88 3.42 -0.75 -16.26
CA PRO A 88 4.25 -1.45 -17.24
C PRO A 88 3.50 -1.71 -18.55
N GLN A 89 4.21 -1.65 -19.69
CA GLN A 89 3.59 -1.88 -20.99
C GLN A 89 2.93 -3.26 -21.08
N SER A 90 3.58 -4.29 -20.52
CA SER A 90 3.03 -5.66 -20.47
C SER A 90 1.68 -5.79 -19.74
N ILE A 91 1.39 -4.89 -18.81
CA ILE A 91 0.12 -4.82 -18.08
C ILE A 91 -0.92 -4.07 -18.92
N LYS A 92 -0.51 -2.98 -19.59
CA LYS A 92 -1.37 -2.23 -20.51
C LYS A 92 -1.82 -3.08 -21.69
N ASP A 93 -0.93 -3.88 -22.26
CA ASP A 93 -1.20 -4.78 -23.39
C ASP A 93 -2.25 -5.87 -23.04
N LYS A 94 -2.32 -6.24 -21.77
CA LYS A 94 -3.35 -7.16 -21.24
C LYS A 94 -4.66 -6.46 -20.86
N ASN A 95 -4.78 -5.15 -21.11
CA ASN A 95 -5.93 -4.33 -20.67
C ASN A 95 -6.15 -4.33 -19.15
N GLN A 96 -5.12 -4.65 -18.38
CA GLN A 96 -5.16 -4.64 -16.92
C GLN A 96 -4.88 -3.23 -16.39
N ARG A 97 -5.46 -2.92 -15.24
CA ARG A 97 -5.33 -1.61 -14.59
C ARG A 97 -4.66 -1.65 -13.22
N ALA A 98 -4.28 -2.82 -12.78
CA ALA A 98 -3.59 -3.02 -11.50
C ALA A 98 -2.27 -3.75 -11.69
N TYR A 99 -1.26 -3.26 -10.99
CA TYR A 99 0.05 -3.89 -10.90
C TYR A 99 0.54 -3.78 -9.46
N ARG A 100 0.54 -4.89 -8.74
CA ARG A 100 0.82 -4.96 -7.30
C ARG A 100 1.87 -6.01 -7.04
N ILE A 101 3.11 -5.57 -6.99
CA ILE A 101 4.28 -6.46 -6.92
C ILE A 101 5.11 -6.12 -5.68
N MET A 102 5.54 -7.15 -4.98
CA MET A 102 6.62 -7.06 -4.00
C MET A 102 7.80 -7.88 -4.49
N THR A 103 8.98 -7.28 -4.59
CA THR A 103 10.20 -7.94 -5.05
C THR A 103 11.17 -8.08 -3.87
N LEU A 104 11.67 -9.28 -3.68
CA LEU A 104 12.76 -9.62 -2.76
C LEU A 104 13.81 -10.43 -3.52
N ASP A 105 15.07 -9.99 -3.52
CA ASP A 105 16.20 -10.73 -4.13
C ASP A 105 15.89 -11.22 -5.55
N ASN A 106 15.30 -10.36 -6.38
CA ASN A 106 14.83 -10.64 -7.75
C ASN A 106 13.68 -11.67 -7.86
N GLN A 107 13.10 -12.09 -6.76
CA GLN A 107 11.85 -12.86 -6.77
C GLN A 107 10.67 -11.92 -6.64
N GLU A 108 9.73 -12.04 -7.56
CA GLU A 108 8.50 -11.24 -7.56
C GLU A 108 7.35 -12.03 -6.93
N ILE A 109 6.63 -11.38 -6.05
CA ILE A 109 5.35 -11.84 -5.49
C ILE A 109 4.28 -10.92 -6.05
N ASP A 110 3.40 -11.47 -6.88
CA ASP A 110 2.30 -10.74 -7.50
C ASP A 110 1.05 -10.81 -6.62
N PHE A 111 0.55 -9.63 -6.23
CA PHE A 111 -0.69 -9.45 -5.46
C PHE A 111 -1.81 -8.83 -6.32
N SER A 112 -1.68 -8.84 -7.64
CA SER A 112 -2.67 -8.21 -8.54
C SER A 112 -3.99 -8.96 -8.54
N ASP A 113 -3.97 -10.28 -8.26
CA ASP A 113 -5.12 -11.17 -8.18
C ASP A 113 -5.28 -11.78 -6.78
N GLY A 114 -6.35 -12.54 -6.56
CA GLY A 114 -6.51 -13.36 -5.35
C GLY A 114 -7.30 -12.72 -4.21
N PHE A 115 -7.89 -11.54 -4.41
CA PHE A 115 -8.74 -10.87 -3.40
C PHE A 115 -10.23 -11.26 -3.52
N THR A 116 -10.51 -12.51 -3.85
CA THR A 116 -11.88 -13.03 -3.90
C THR A 116 -12.33 -13.46 -2.50
N ASP A 117 -13.59 -13.21 -2.19
CA ASP A 117 -14.27 -13.62 -0.96
C ASP A 117 -13.69 -13.08 0.37
N LEU A 118 -12.77 -12.11 0.34
CA LEU A 118 -12.16 -11.55 1.55
C LEU A 118 -13.21 -10.98 2.52
N HIS A 119 -14.25 -10.33 2.01
CA HIS A 119 -15.32 -9.80 2.86
C HIS A 119 -16.06 -10.92 3.57
N THR A 120 -16.43 -11.98 2.87
CA THR A 120 -17.11 -13.13 3.44
C THR A 120 -16.26 -13.80 4.53
N ILE A 121 -14.98 -14.03 4.25
CA ILE A 121 -14.03 -14.60 5.20
C ILE A 121 -13.89 -13.69 6.43
N SER A 122 -13.73 -12.39 6.22
CA SER A 122 -13.62 -11.41 7.31
C SER A 122 -14.84 -11.44 8.23
N TYR A 123 -16.05 -11.42 7.67
CA TYR A 123 -17.27 -11.52 8.48
C TYR A 123 -17.38 -12.86 9.21
N GLN A 124 -17.01 -13.97 8.59
CA GLN A 124 -16.99 -15.28 9.25
C GLN A 124 -16.04 -15.30 10.45
N GLU A 125 -14.84 -14.72 10.31
CA GLU A 125 -13.88 -14.63 11.40
C GLU A 125 -14.37 -13.70 12.53
N ILE A 126 -14.99 -12.56 12.19
CA ILE A 126 -15.61 -11.67 13.19
C ILE A 126 -16.69 -12.40 13.99
N LEU A 127 -17.56 -13.18 13.34
CA LEU A 127 -18.62 -13.94 14.00
C LEU A 127 -18.08 -15.06 14.89
N LYS A 128 -16.87 -15.58 14.60
CA LYS A 128 -16.18 -16.55 15.46
C LYS A 128 -15.43 -15.91 16.64
N GLY A 129 -15.41 -14.58 16.72
CA GLY A 129 -14.64 -13.83 17.72
C GLY A 129 -13.17 -13.57 17.35
N ASN A 130 -12.77 -13.85 16.11
CA ASN A 130 -11.41 -13.66 15.59
C ASN A 130 -11.26 -12.32 14.82
N GLY A 131 -12.16 -11.37 15.02
CA GLY A 131 -12.04 -10.04 14.41
C GLY A 131 -10.88 -9.26 14.98
N PHE A 132 -10.27 -8.41 14.16
CA PHE A 132 -9.21 -7.50 14.61
C PHE A 132 -9.78 -6.36 15.45
N SER A 133 -9.08 -6.02 16.53
CA SER A 133 -9.42 -4.89 17.38
C SER A 133 -8.96 -3.54 16.77
N ILE A 134 -9.49 -2.45 17.32
CA ILE A 134 -9.04 -1.11 16.94
C ILE A 134 -7.55 -0.94 17.26
N ASP A 135 -7.08 -1.45 18.39
CA ASP A 135 -5.69 -1.32 18.83
C ASP A 135 -4.70 -1.97 17.83
N GLU A 136 -5.11 -3.07 17.18
CA GLU A 136 -4.29 -3.73 16.17
C GLU A 136 -4.19 -2.91 14.87
N THR A 137 -5.14 -2.04 14.58
CA THR A 137 -5.15 -1.20 13.37
C THR A 137 -4.51 0.17 13.57
N ILE A 138 -4.32 0.63 14.82
CA ILE A 138 -3.70 1.93 15.15
C ILE A 138 -2.34 2.13 14.47
N PRO A 139 -1.40 1.17 14.48
CA PRO A 139 -0.08 1.37 13.89
C PRO A 139 -0.12 1.69 12.39
N SER A 140 -0.96 1.01 11.63
CA SER A 140 -1.10 1.25 10.18
C SER A 140 -1.77 2.59 9.88
N ILE A 141 -2.78 2.97 10.67
CA ILE A 141 -3.45 4.27 10.57
C ILE A 141 -2.48 5.40 10.93
N ALA A 142 -1.70 5.26 11.99
CA ALA A 142 -0.69 6.24 12.40
C ALA A 142 0.37 6.43 11.31
N LEU A 143 0.84 5.34 10.70
CA LEU A 143 1.81 5.38 9.61
C LEU A 143 1.28 6.13 8.38
N VAL A 144 0.06 5.84 7.91
CA VAL A 144 -0.49 6.55 6.75
C VAL A 144 -0.79 8.03 7.07
N HIS A 145 -1.16 8.34 8.29
CA HIS A 145 -1.30 9.71 8.75
C HIS A 145 0.03 10.47 8.70
N GLU A 146 1.10 9.86 9.21
CA GLU A 146 2.46 10.42 9.14
C GLU A 146 2.91 10.61 7.69
N ILE A 147 2.77 9.59 6.85
CA ILE A 147 3.12 9.67 5.42
C ILE A 147 2.36 10.82 4.75
N THR A 148 1.06 10.94 4.99
CA THR A 148 0.21 11.96 4.35
C THR A 148 0.63 13.37 4.72
N ASN A 149 1.02 13.60 5.97
CA ASN A 149 1.34 14.93 6.50
C ASN A 149 2.84 15.27 6.45
N LYS A 150 3.68 14.35 6.00
CA LYS A 150 5.14 14.59 5.91
C LYS A 150 5.44 15.58 4.79
N ASN A 151 6.14 16.64 5.12
CA ASN A 151 6.71 17.57 4.15
C ASN A 151 7.90 16.92 3.44
N ILE A 152 8.02 17.16 2.13
CA ILE A 152 9.15 16.69 1.29
C ILE A 152 10.02 17.90 0.97
#